data_196a7af8a8c25905ad3bafc86f6a5122
#
_entry.id   196a7af8a8c25905ad3bafc86f6a5122
#
_cell.length_a   1.000
_cell.length_b   1.000
_cell.length_c   1.000
_cell.angle_alpha   90.00
_cell.angle_beta   90.00
_cell.angle_gamma   90.00
#
_symmetry.space_group_name_H-M   'P 1'
#
loop_
_entity.id
_entity.type
_entity.pdbx_description
1 polymer ?
#
loop_
_entity_poly.entity_id
_entity_poly.type
_entity_poly.pdbx_seq_one_letter_code
_entity_poly.pdbx_strand_id
1 'polypeptide(L)'
;HDISRVPGGSSGGSATAVALDMAPFALGTDTGGSIRQPASFSGVVGYKPTYGLVSRSGVVAMASSTDVIGPLTRSVADAALVLDVLAGRDELDGTTIERDEHSYTELSDAVSGKKVGVIKEYMGEGLNAEVKTVIESACDKLRAAKVEVVEVSLPSLPMALAVYYIICPAEISSNLGRYDGQRFGHSKAGAKDLDDSYSGARGQGFGKEAKRRIMIGTYVLSSGYYDAYYKKAQTVRTKLINEFNDIFKQVDFLLGPVAPTTAFKIGANANDPLQMYLSDVMTVAANLVGVPAISIPAGDSDGLPVGLQLMAPQRADRDLLAFANQTEALLS
;
A
#
# COMPACT_ATOMS: atom_id res chain seq x y z
N HIS A 1 -3.32 17.61 12.11
CA HIS A 1 -2.06 18.31 11.85
C HIS A 1 -2.29 19.63 11.10
N ASP A 2 -2.41 19.63 9.79
CA ASP A 2 -2.60 20.85 8.98
C ASP A 2 -3.74 20.64 7.97
N ILE A 3 -4.87 21.35 8.15
CA ILE A 3 -6.07 21.26 7.30
C ILE A 3 -5.87 21.79 5.87
N SER A 4 -4.77 22.50 5.59
CA SER A 4 -4.42 22.95 4.25
C SER A 4 -3.72 21.86 3.41
N ARG A 5 -3.44 20.69 4.01
CA ARG A 5 -2.73 19.58 3.39
C ARG A 5 -3.62 18.38 3.16
N VAL A 6 -3.20 17.51 2.25
CA VAL A 6 -3.92 16.27 1.96
C VAL A 6 -3.69 15.23 3.06
N PRO A 7 -4.70 14.40 3.39
CA PRO A 7 -4.52 13.28 4.32
C PRO A 7 -3.81 12.08 3.69
N GLY A 8 -3.44 12.18 2.41
CA GLY A 8 -3.02 11.06 1.60
C GLY A 8 -4.19 10.26 1.03
N GLY A 9 -3.90 9.12 0.40
CA GLY A 9 -4.93 8.31 -0.27
C GLY A 9 -4.44 6.92 -0.71
N SER A 10 -5.43 6.16 -1.16
CA SER A 10 -6.86 6.45 -1.33
C SER A 10 -7.70 6.30 -0.05
N SER A 11 -7.20 5.60 1.01
CA SER A 11 -7.92 5.45 2.29
C SER A 11 -7.76 6.68 3.21
N GLY A 12 -7.66 7.90 2.63
CA GLY A 12 -7.45 9.14 3.38
C GLY A 12 -8.57 9.47 4.36
N GLY A 13 -9.84 9.18 3.99
CA GLY A 13 -10.98 9.35 4.89
C GLY A 13 -10.90 8.43 6.11
N SER A 14 -10.52 7.16 5.92
CA SER A 14 -10.31 6.20 7.00
C SER A 14 -9.17 6.64 7.94
N ALA A 15 -8.03 7.07 7.38
CA ALA A 15 -6.90 7.56 8.17
C ALA A 15 -7.29 8.81 8.99
N THR A 16 -7.99 9.76 8.36
CA THR A 16 -8.46 10.98 9.03
C THR A 16 -9.45 10.68 10.15
N ALA A 17 -10.39 9.74 9.94
CA ALA A 17 -11.36 9.37 10.96
C ALA A 17 -10.69 8.81 12.23
N VAL A 18 -9.64 7.99 12.07
CA VAL A 18 -8.86 7.46 13.19
C VAL A 18 -8.01 8.56 13.83
N ALA A 19 -7.33 9.40 13.04
CA ALA A 19 -6.48 10.48 13.53
C ALA A 19 -7.25 11.54 14.35
N LEU A 20 -8.54 11.73 14.03
CA LEU A 20 -9.43 12.69 14.72
C LEU A 20 -10.30 12.06 15.81
N ASP A 21 -10.02 10.82 16.22
CA ASP A 21 -10.83 10.09 17.20
C ASP A 21 -12.32 9.93 16.86
N MET A 22 -12.67 10.00 15.56
CA MET A 22 -14.03 9.79 15.09
C MET A 22 -14.43 8.29 15.11
N ALA A 23 -13.42 7.40 15.04
CA ALA A 23 -13.57 5.96 15.14
C ALA A 23 -12.34 5.35 15.81
N PRO A 24 -12.49 4.25 16.60
CA PRO A 24 -11.37 3.56 17.24
C PRO A 24 -10.44 2.90 16.22
N PHE A 25 -10.98 2.46 15.09
CA PHE A 25 -10.26 1.95 13.93
C PHE A 25 -11.07 2.20 12.67
N ALA A 26 -10.44 2.05 11.53
CA ALA A 26 -11.12 2.04 10.23
C ALA A 26 -10.49 0.98 9.32
N LEU A 27 -11.24 0.51 8.33
CA LEU A 27 -10.70 -0.34 7.27
C LEU A 27 -10.33 0.52 6.06
N GLY A 28 -9.29 0.09 5.37
CA GLY A 28 -8.88 0.66 4.10
C GLY A 28 -8.56 -0.41 3.08
N THR A 29 -8.23 0.01 1.87
CA THR A 29 -7.71 -0.85 0.81
C THR A 29 -6.33 -0.35 0.38
N ASP A 30 -5.42 -1.28 0.10
CA ASP A 30 -4.04 -0.98 -0.29
C ASP A 30 -3.71 -1.75 -1.57
N THR A 31 -3.78 -1.06 -2.69
CA THR A 31 -3.46 -1.60 -4.01
C THR A 31 -2.02 -1.26 -4.40
N GLY A 32 -1.50 -0.14 -3.89
CA GLY A 32 -0.15 0.35 -4.16
C GLY A 32 0.41 1.24 -3.05
N GLY A 33 -0.21 1.24 -1.86
CA GLY A 33 0.16 2.10 -0.74
C GLY A 33 -1.02 2.79 -0.06
N SER A 34 -2.23 2.53 -0.52
CA SER A 34 -3.43 3.31 -0.17
C SER A 34 -3.96 3.14 1.27
N ILE A 35 -3.35 2.28 2.10
CA ILE A 35 -3.47 2.27 3.57
C ILE A 35 -2.27 2.97 4.18
N ARG A 36 -1.05 2.58 3.78
CA ARG A 36 0.21 2.98 4.41
C ARG A 36 0.54 4.45 4.20
N GLN A 37 0.35 4.96 2.98
CA GLN A 37 0.63 6.37 2.68
C GLN A 37 -0.30 7.32 3.44
N PRO A 38 -1.63 7.16 3.45
CA PRO A 38 -2.48 8.04 4.26
C PRO A 38 -2.26 7.85 5.76
N ALA A 39 -1.88 6.66 6.24
CA ALA A 39 -1.47 6.45 7.63
C ALA A 39 -0.23 7.30 7.97
N SER A 40 0.80 7.30 7.12
CA SER A 40 1.99 8.14 7.27
C SER A 40 1.65 9.63 7.33
N PHE A 41 0.82 10.13 6.41
CA PHE A 41 0.47 11.55 6.34
C PHE A 41 -0.45 12.02 7.46
N SER A 42 -1.22 11.10 8.05
CA SER A 42 -2.15 11.39 9.15
C SER A 42 -1.61 11.06 10.54
N GLY A 43 -0.39 10.49 10.64
CA GLY A 43 0.24 10.15 11.91
C GLY A 43 -0.44 8.99 12.65
N VAL A 44 -0.97 8.01 11.91
CA VAL A 44 -1.61 6.80 12.45
C VAL A 44 -0.91 5.55 11.93
N VAL A 45 -1.26 4.40 12.50
CA VAL A 45 -0.79 3.09 12.04
C VAL A 45 -1.64 2.63 10.85
N GLY A 46 -0.98 2.15 9.79
CA GLY A 46 -1.66 1.56 8.64
C GLY A 46 -1.04 0.21 8.28
N TYR A 47 -1.82 -0.85 8.37
CA TYR A 47 -1.35 -2.20 8.14
C TYR A 47 -1.90 -2.81 6.85
N LYS A 48 -1.01 -3.23 5.97
CA LYS A 48 -1.29 -4.01 4.77
C LYS A 48 -0.89 -5.47 5.02
N PRO A 49 -1.83 -6.40 5.23
CA PRO A 49 -1.51 -7.83 5.40
C PRO A 49 -0.83 -8.46 4.17
N THR A 50 -0.35 -9.68 4.33
CA THR A 50 0.00 -10.55 3.21
C THR A 50 -1.18 -10.63 2.24
N TYR A 51 -0.89 -10.58 0.93
CA TYR A 51 -1.91 -10.74 -0.11
C TYR A 51 -2.70 -12.03 0.09
N GLY A 52 -4.01 -11.92 0.12
CA GLY A 52 -4.93 -13.03 0.34
C GLY A 52 -5.19 -13.38 1.81
N LEU A 53 -4.52 -12.76 2.78
CA LEU A 53 -4.79 -13.05 4.20
C LEU A 53 -6.16 -12.52 4.67
N VAL A 54 -6.65 -11.45 4.07
CA VAL A 54 -7.99 -10.87 4.33
C VAL A 54 -8.83 -10.97 3.07
N SER A 55 -10.08 -11.42 3.22
CA SER A 55 -11.03 -11.53 2.11
C SER A 55 -11.38 -10.15 1.53
N ARG A 56 -11.52 -10.10 0.21
CA ARG A 56 -11.97 -8.92 -0.55
C ARG A 56 -13.45 -9.00 -0.93
N SER A 57 -14.17 -9.99 -0.43
CA SER A 57 -15.61 -10.13 -0.66
C SER A 57 -16.36 -8.88 -0.18
N GLY A 58 -17.26 -8.37 -1.01
CA GLY A 58 -18.01 -7.13 -0.74
C GLY A 58 -17.26 -5.84 -1.13
N VAL A 59 -16.02 -5.91 -1.57
CA VAL A 59 -15.24 -4.76 -2.02
C VAL A 59 -15.18 -4.70 -3.55
N VAL A 60 -15.33 -3.50 -4.12
CA VAL A 60 -15.17 -3.27 -5.56
C VAL A 60 -13.72 -3.54 -5.97
N ALA A 61 -13.51 -4.53 -6.84
CA ALA A 61 -12.18 -4.87 -7.32
C ALA A 61 -11.58 -3.73 -8.15
N MET A 62 -10.39 -3.30 -7.76
CA MET A 62 -9.57 -2.34 -8.53
C MET A 62 -8.51 -3.08 -9.33
N ALA A 63 -7.50 -3.65 -8.67
CA ALA A 63 -6.46 -4.45 -9.30
C ALA A 63 -6.33 -5.79 -8.56
N SER A 64 -6.93 -6.83 -9.12
CA SER A 64 -7.16 -8.11 -8.43
C SER A 64 -5.88 -8.78 -7.91
N SER A 65 -4.73 -8.55 -8.55
CA SER A 65 -3.45 -9.15 -8.15
C SER A 65 -2.68 -8.35 -7.09
N THR A 66 -3.19 -7.18 -6.68
CA THR A 66 -2.53 -6.29 -5.71
C THR A 66 -3.45 -5.72 -4.64
N ASP A 67 -4.77 -5.79 -4.82
CA ASP A 67 -5.73 -5.29 -3.82
C ASP A 67 -5.62 -6.07 -2.50
N VAL A 68 -5.45 -5.34 -1.41
CA VAL A 68 -5.42 -5.88 -0.03
C VAL A 68 -6.28 -5.00 0.85
N ILE A 69 -7.04 -5.61 1.77
CA ILE A 69 -7.79 -4.91 2.81
C ILE A 69 -7.02 -5.01 4.11
N GLY A 70 -6.98 -3.90 4.86
CA GLY A 70 -6.32 -3.88 6.15
C GLY A 70 -6.76 -2.72 7.04
N PRO A 71 -6.36 -2.74 8.31
CA PRO A 71 -6.76 -1.75 9.30
C PRO A 71 -5.91 -0.48 9.25
N LEU A 72 -6.57 0.63 9.63
CA LEU A 72 -5.96 1.86 10.10
C LEU A 72 -6.35 2.04 11.57
N THR A 73 -5.36 2.31 12.44
CA THR A 73 -5.51 2.31 13.89
C THR A 73 -4.58 3.34 14.53
N ARG A 74 -4.70 3.57 15.86
CA ARG A 74 -3.79 4.46 16.58
C ARG A 74 -2.55 3.75 17.13
N SER A 75 -2.60 2.43 17.24
CA SER A 75 -1.48 1.61 17.69
C SER A 75 -1.33 0.34 16.87
N VAL A 76 -0.15 -0.24 16.90
CA VAL A 76 0.11 -1.56 16.26
C VAL A 76 -0.70 -2.65 16.96
N ALA A 77 -0.88 -2.56 18.28
CA ALA A 77 -1.70 -3.51 19.03
C ALA A 77 -3.15 -3.54 18.56
N ASP A 78 -3.75 -2.37 18.29
CA ASP A 78 -5.10 -2.28 17.72
C ASP A 78 -5.14 -2.86 16.30
N ALA A 79 -4.09 -2.63 15.48
CA ALA A 79 -4.01 -3.21 14.14
C ALA A 79 -3.97 -4.74 14.18
N ALA A 80 -3.23 -5.29 15.14
CA ALA A 80 -3.17 -6.74 15.37
C ALA A 80 -4.52 -7.31 15.81
N LEU A 81 -5.23 -6.62 16.71
CA LEU A 81 -6.56 -7.01 17.17
C LEU A 81 -7.57 -7.04 16.01
N VAL A 82 -7.58 -6.01 15.17
CA VAL A 82 -8.47 -5.95 14.00
C VAL A 82 -8.10 -7.04 12.98
N LEU A 83 -6.79 -7.25 12.72
CA LEU A 83 -6.36 -8.31 11.83
C LEU A 83 -6.78 -9.69 12.33
N ASP A 84 -6.72 -9.93 13.64
CA ASP A 84 -7.08 -11.21 14.25
C ASP A 84 -8.54 -11.62 13.94
N VAL A 85 -9.41 -10.64 13.78
CA VAL A 85 -10.80 -10.82 13.38
C VAL A 85 -10.97 -11.00 11.87
N LEU A 86 -10.15 -10.29 11.06
CA LEU A 86 -10.33 -10.23 9.60
C LEU A 86 -9.62 -11.35 8.85
N ALA A 87 -8.55 -11.90 9.43
CA ALA A 87 -7.67 -12.85 8.77
C ALA A 87 -8.29 -14.23 8.60
N GLY A 88 -8.08 -14.83 7.45
CA GLY A 88 -8.40 -16.22 7.20
C GLY A 88 -9.14 -16.47 5.90
N ARG A 89 -9.47 -17.72 5.68
CA ARG A 89 -10.10 -18.20 4.46
C ARG A 89 -11.56 -17.79 4.37
N ASP A 90 -11.96 -17.40 3.15
CA ASP A 90 -13.35 -17.08 2.81
C ASP A 90 -13.71 -17.75 1.48
N GLU A 91 -14.79 -18.51 1.44
CA GLU A 91 -15.27 -19.20 0.24
C GLU A 91 -15.71 -18.23 -0.88
N LEU A 92 -16.01 -16.98 -0.53
CA LEU A 92 -16.41 -15.94 -1.48
C LEU A 92 -15.22 -15.24 -2.17
N ASP A 93 -14.00 -15.43 -1.68
CA ASP A 93 -12.77 -14.94 -2.33
C ASP A 93 -11.75 -16.08 -2.48
N GLY A 94 -11.68 -16.64 -3.67
CA GLY A 94 -10.79 -17.75 -3.99
C GLY A 94 -9.28 -17.45 -3.88
N THR A 95 -8.89 -16.21 -3.58
CA THR A 95 -7.49 -15.85 -3.35
C THR A 95 -7.11 -15.92 -1.87
N THR A 96 -8.06 -16.16 -0.97
CA THR A 96 -7.79 -16.20 0.46
C THR A 96 -6.94 -17.39 0.86
N ILE A 97 -6.07 -17.15 1.84
CA ILE A 97 -5.16 -18.13 2.43
C ILE A 97 -5.55 -18.39 3.90
N GLU A 98 -5.10 -19.52 4.43
CA GLU A 98 -5.27 -19.83 5.85
C GLU A 98 -4.53 -18.78 6.70
N ARG A 99 -5.15 -18.41 7.83
CA ARG A 99 -4.51 -17.55 8.84
C ARG A 99 -3.43 -18.32 9.61
N ASP A 100 -2.62 -17.62 10.39
CA ASP A 100 -1.72 -18.23 11.38
C ASP A 100 -2.55 -19.00 12.43
N GLU A 101 -1.99 -20.10 12.94
CA GLU A 101 -2.60 -20.89 14.02
C GLU A 101 -2.64 -20.10 15.34
N HIS A 102 -1.68 -19.21 15.54
CA HIS A 102 -1.60 -18.33 16.71
C HIS A 102 -2.32 -17.00 16.45
N SER A 103 -2.72 -16.34 17.53
CA SER A 103 -3.32 -15.01 17.46
C SER A 103 -2.31 -13.97 17.04
N TYR A 104 -2.72 -13.02 16.19
CA TYR A 104 -1.91 -11.86 15.82
C TYR A 104 -1.72 -10.88 16.99
N THR A 105 -2.51 -11.02 18.07
CA THR A 105 -2.37 -10.20 19.29
C THR A 105 -1.26 -10.67 20.23
N GLU A 106 -0.59 -11.76 19.91
CA GLU A 106 0.61 -12.24 20.62
C GLU A 106 1.84 -11.41 20.21
N LEU A 107 2.00 -10.21 20.78
CA LEU A 107 3.00 -9.21 20.41
C LEU A 107 4.27 -9.22 21.30
N SER A 108 4.61 -10.37 21.88
CA SER A 108 5.61 -10.48 22.94
C SER A 108 7.07 -10.62 22.48
N ASP A 109 7.33 -10.68 21.18
CA ASP A 109 8.69 -10.92 20.67
C ASP A 109 9.59 -9.69 20.86
N ALA A 110 10.80 -9.94 21.40
CA ALA A 110 11.80 -8.89 21.55
C ALA A 110 12.40 -8.47 20.20
N VAL A 111 12.65 -7.18 20.00
CA VAL A 111 13.38 -6.66 18.82
C VAL A 111 14.87 -7.03 18.85
N SER A 112 15.44 -7.25 20.06
CA SER A 112 16.87 -7.56 20.22
C SER A 112 17.27 -8.83 19.48
N GLY A 113 18.38 -8.73 18.73
CA GLY A 113 18.91 -9.85 17.93
C GLY A 113 18.23 -10.03 16.55
N LYS A 114 17.19 -9.25 16.25
CA LYS A 114 16.61 -9.21 14.90
C LYS A 114 17.51 -8.42 13.96
N LYS A 115 17.44 -8.78 12.68
CA LYS A 115 18.21 -8.12 11.61
C LYS A 115 17.28 -7.40 10.65
N VAL A 116 17.52 -6.10 10.44
CA VAL A 116 16.70 -5.22 9.60
C VAL A 116 17.51 -4.67 8.45
N GLY A 117 17.03 -4.85 7.22
CA GLY A 117 17.62 -4.29 6.02
C GLY A 117 17.00 -2.93 5.67
N VAL A 118 17.79 -1.86 5.74
CA VAL A 118 17.38 -0.54 5.22
C VAL A 118 17.55 -0.56 3.71
N ILE A 119 16.46 -0.31 3.00
CA ILE A 119 16.45 -0.34 1.53
C ILE A 119 17.17 0.89 0.99
N LYS A 120 18.34 0.68 0.39
CA LYS A 120 19.22 1.74 -0.15
C LYS A 120 18.49 2.61 -1.18
N GLU A 121 17.73 2.01 -2.08
CA GLU A 121 17.02 2.69 -3.15
C GLU A 121 15.95 3.65 -2.64
N TYR A 122 15.43 3.43 -1.42
CA TYR A 122 14.50 4.35 -0.77
C TYR A 122 15.16 5.50 -0.03
N MET A 123 16.46 5.38 0.29
CA MET A 123 17.22 6.38 1.06
C MET A 123 18.06 7.32 0.16
N GLY A 124 17.88 7.22 -1.16
CA GLY A 124 18.66 7.93 -2.18
C GLY A 124 18.02 9.21 -2.69
N GLU A 125 18.27 9.47 -3.99
CA GLU A 125 17.74 10.63 -4.70
C GLU A 125 16.21 10.66 -4.71
N GLY A 126 15.61 11.85 -4.51
CA GLY A 126 14.18 12.06 -4.47
C GLY A 126 13.55 11.95 -3.06
N LEU A 127 14.28 11.45 -2.07
CA LEU A 127 13.84 11.50 -0.67
C LEU A 127 14.15 12.89 -0.07
N ASN A 128 13.13 13.52 0.54
CA ASN A 128 13.29 14.76 1.28
C ASN A 128 14.28 14.57 2.44
N ALA A 129 15.21 15.54 2.60
CA ALA A 129 16.29 15.44 3.58
C ALA A 129 15.78 15.32 5.03
N GLU A 130 14.69 15.99 5.35
CA GLU A 130 14.11 15.98 6.70
C GLU A 130 13.43 14.63 6.98
N VAL A 131 12.69 14.08 6.00
CA VAL A 131 12.14 12.72 6.08
C VAL A 131 13.29 11.72 6.27
N LYS A 132 14.37 11.85 5.51
CA LYS A 132 15.56 11.00 5.66
C LYS A 132 16.13 11.04 7.07
N THR A 133 16.25 12.22 7.66
CA THR A 133 16.75 12.40 9.02
C THR A 133 15.89 11.68 10.06
N VAL A 134 14.55 11.74 9.94
CA VAL A 134 13.63 11.03 10.83
C VAL A 134 13.82 9.50 10.71
N ILE A 135 13.94 8.98 9.49
CA ILE A 135 14.16 7.54 9.27
C ILE A 135 15.53 7.08 9.80
N GLU A 136 16.58 7.88 9.60
CA GLU A 136 17.93 7.60 10.15
C GLU A 136 17.90 7.60 11.69
N SER A 137 17.20 8.53 12.32
CA SER A 137 16.99 8.56 13.78
C SER A 137 16.25 7.31 14.28
N ALA A 138 15.23 6.84 13.55
CA ALA A 138 14.54 5.58 13.87
C ALA A 138 15.51 4.37 13.78
N CYS A 139 16.37 4.33 12.77
CA CYS A 139 17.43 3.32 12.67
C CYS A 139 18.39 3.35 13.86
N ASP A 140 18.76 4.53 14.34
CA ASP A 140 19.66 4.66 15.52
C ASP A 140 18.99 4.18 16.80
N LYS A 141 17.70 4.47 17.00
CA LYS A 141 16.92 3.92 18.14
C LYS A 141 16.86 2.38 18.07
N LEU A 142 16.67 1.79 16.89
CA LEU A 142 16.70 0.33 16.70
C LEU A 142 18.08 -0.26 17.02
N ARG A 143 19.18 0.38 16.59
CA ARG A 143 20.56 -0.04 16.93
C ARG A 143 20.79 0.01 18.45
N ALA A 144 20.32 1.06 19.11
CA ALA A 144 20.40 1.17 20.57
C ALA A 144 19.63 0.05 21.29
N ALA A 145 18.55 -0.44 20.70
CA ALA A 145 17.78 -1.60 21.17
C ALA A 145 18.38 -2.95 20.76
N LYS A 146 19.62 -2.98 20.24
CA LYS A 146 20.38 -4.16 19.81
C LYS A 146 19.78 -4.88 18.59
N VAL A 147 19.11 -4.15 17.70
CA VAL A 147 18.75 -4.61 16.38
C VAL A 147 19.96 -4.46 15.46
N GLU A 148 20.26 -5.48 14.67
CA GLU A 148 21.28 -5.38 13.61
C GLU A 148 20.68 -4.65 12.40
N VAL A 149 21.05 -3.39 12.20
CA VAL A 149 20.55 -2.56 11.09
C VAL A 149 21.62 -2.50 10.00
N VAL A 150 21.34 -3.10 8.86
CA VAL A 150 22.25 -3.18 7.69
C VAL A 150 21.64 -2.50 6.47
N GLU A 151 22.46 -2.02 5.56
CA GLU A 151 22.00 -1.56 4.24
C GLU A 151 21.81 -2.76 3.32
N VAL A 152 20.70 -2.77 2.57
CA VAL A 152 20.40 -3.77 1.55
C VAL A 152 20.00 -3.12 0.24
N SER A 153 20.24 -3.80 -0.88
CA SER A 153 19.90 -3.30 -2.22
C SER A 153 18.93 -4.24 -2.93
N LEU A 154 17.94 -3.66 -3.57
CA LEU A 154 16.95 -4.31 -4.43
C LEU A 154 17.03 -3.68 -5.83
N PRO A 155 17.95 -4.13 -6.70
CA PRO A 155 18.31 -3.44 -7.95
C PRO A 155 17.15 -3.22 -8.93
N SER A 156 16.09 -4.04 -8.86
CA SER A 156 14.89 -3.88 -9.69
C SER A 156 13.85 -2.91 -9.11
N LEU A 157 14.04 -2.47 -7.86
CA LEU A 157 13.09 -1.60 -7.15
C LEU A 157 12.79 -0.27 -7.87
N PRO A 158 13.74 0.41 -8.54
CA PRO A 158 13.45 1.61 -9.32
C PRO A 158 12.44 1.39 -10.46
N MET A 159 12.24 0.15 -10.91
CA MET A 159 11.25 -0.19 -11.93
C MET A 159 9.84 -0.45 -11.35
N ALA A 160 9.72 -0.60 -10.04
CA ALA A 160 8.47 -1.03 -9.41
C ALA A 160 7.29 -0.09 -9.71
N LEU A 161 7.53 1.22 -9.70
CA LEU A 161 6.50 2.21 -10.01
C LEU A 161 5.97 2.05 -11.45
N ALA A 162 6.86 1.92 -12.43
CA ALA A 162 6.49 1.72 -13.84
C ALA A 162 5.73 0.39 -14.03
N VAL A 163 6.19 -0.69 -13.38
CA VAL A 163 5.52 -2.00 -13.39
C VAL A 163 4.11 -1.89 -12.81
N TYR A 164 3.95 -1.21 -11.67
CA TYR A 164 2.65 -0.99 -11.05
C TYR A 164 1.70 -0.22 -11.98
N TYR A 165 2.15 0.88 -12.60
CA TYR A 165 1.33 1.70 -13.49
C TYR A 165 1.08 1.09 -14.89
N ILE A 166 1.61 -0.10 -15.14
CA ILE A 166 1.22 -0.95 -16.27
C ILE A 166 0.20 -2.01 -15.82
N ILE A 167 0.52 -2.76 -14.77
CA ILE A 167 -0.32 -3.88 -14.29
C ILE A 167 -1.63 -3.37 -13.70
N CYS A 168 -1.57 -2.38 -12.81
CA CYS A 168 -2.77 -1.88 -12.12
C CYS A 168 -3.81 -1.30 -13.11
N PRO A 169 -3.50 -0.41 -14.07
CA PRO A 169 -4.47 0.03 -15.06
C PRO A 169 -4.99 -1.10 -15.96
N ALA A 170 -4.14 -2.08 -16.31
CA ALA A 170 -4.58 -3.24 -17.09
C ALA A 170 -5.69 -4.01 -16.36
N GLU A 171 -5.48 -4.30 -15.07
CA GLU A 171 -6.48 -4.98 -14.24
C GLU A 171 -7.72 -4.11 -13.96
N ILE A 172 -7.54 -2.79 -13.74
CA ILE A 172 -8.65 -1.82 -13.61
C ILE A 172 -9.54 -1.85 -14.84
N SER A 173 -8.98 -1.83 -16.05
CA SER A 173 -9.77 -1.83 -17.28
C SER A 173 -10.64 -3.08 -17.39
N SER A 174 -10.11 -4.23 -16.97
CA SER A 174 -10.84 -5.50 -16.93
C SER A 174 -11.90 -5.52 -15.82
N ASN A 175 -11.52 -5.16 -14.58
CA ASN A 175 -12.42 -5.20 -13.43
C ASN A 175 -13.58 -4.21 -13.54
N LEU A 176 -13.32 -2.98 -13.97
CA LEU A 176 -14.36 -1.97 -14.15
C LEU A 176 -15.18 -2.16 -15.44
N GLY A 177 -14.82 -3.10 -16.30
CA GLY A 177 -15.60 -3.52 -17.46
C GLY A 177 -17.01 -4.01 -17.09
N ARG A 178 -17.19 -4.60 -15.91
CA ARG A 178 -18.48 -5.12 -15.42
C ARG A 178 -19.50 -4.04 -15.06
N TYR A 179 -19.06 -2.79 -14.85
CA TYR A 179 -19.93 -1.67 -14.50
C TYR A 179 -20.45 -1.00 -15.79
N ASP A 180 -21.41 -1.63 -16.42
CA ASP A 180 -21.95 -1.28 -17.72
C ASP A 180 -23.28 -0.49 -17.66
N GLY A 181 -23.82 -0.35 -16.44
CA GLY A 181 -25.10 0.34 -16.19
C GLY A 181 -26.33 -0.53 -16.46
N GLN A 182 -26.15 -1.79 -16.88
CA GLN A 182 -27.26 -2.74 -17.09
C GLN A 182 -27.48 -3.61 -15.84
N ARG A 183 -26.39 -4.16 -15.31
CA ARG A 183 -26.39 -5.01 -14.11
C ARG A 183 -25.87 -4.29 -12.89
N PHE A 184 -24.83 -3.50 -13.09
CA PHE A 184 -24.10 -2.82 -12.01
C PHE A 184 -23.75 -1.39 -12.40
N GLY A 185 -23.63 -0.54 -11.38
CA GLY A 185 -23.18 0.84 -11.51
C GLY A 185 -24.27 1.81 -11.94
N HIS A 186 -23.83 2.97 -12.43
CA HIS A 186 -24.70 4.04 -12.88
C HIS A 186 -25.41 3.69 -14.20
N SER A 187 -26.74 3.85 -14.26
CA SER A 187 -27.53 3.70 -15.48
C SER A 187 -27.87 5.07 -16.07
N LYS A 188 -27.79 5.18 -17.38
CA LYS A 188 -28.26 6.36 -18.12
C LYS A 188 -29.77 6.30 -18.32
N ALA A 189 -30.49 7.25 -17.77
CA ALA A 189 -31.93 7.38 -18.02
C ALA A 189 -32.19 7.89 -19.45
N GLY A 190 -33.26 7.37 -20.08
CA GLY A 190 -33.69 7.83 -21.39
C GLY A 190 -32.75 7.52 -22.55
N ALA A 191 -31.99 6.44 -22.45
CA ALA A 191 -31.11 5.95 -23.52
C ALA A 191 -31.93 5.60 -24.78
N LYS A 192 -31.43 5.97 -25.95
CA LYS A 192 -32.10 5.77 -27.24
C LYS A 192 -31.96 4.33 -27.76
N ASP A 193 -30.81 3.73 -27.46
CA ASP A 193 -30.43 2.39 -27.87
C ASP A 193 -29.42 1.82 -26.89
N LEU A 194 -28.94 0.59 -27.15
CA LEU A 194 -27.99 -0.10 -26.28
C LEU A 194 -26.63 0.61 -26.22
N ASP A 195 -26.12 1.09 -27.36
CA ASP A 195 -24.82 1.79 -27.42
C ASP A 195 -24.87 3.11 -26.65
N ASP A 196 -25.96 3.87 -26.77
CA ASP A 196 -26.18 5.10 -26.01
C ASP A 196 -26.34 4.81 -24.49
N SER A 197 -26.96 3.68 -24.15
CA SER A 197 -27.07 3.23 -22.75
C SER A 197 -25.70 2.92 -22.15
N TYR A 198 -24.88 2.08 -22.80
CA TYR A 198 -23.53 1.73 -22.31
C TYR A 198 -22.59 2.93 -22.29
N SER A 199 -22.49 3.67 -23.38
CA SER A 199 -21.59 4.81 -23.48
C SER A 199 -21.98 5.92 -22.50
N GLY A 200 -23.28 6.17 -22.35
CA GLY A 200 -23.80 7.13 -21.40
C GLY A 200 -23.60 6.73 -19.95
N ALA A 201 -23.89 5.47 -19.58
CA ALA A 201 -23.67 4.94 -18.24
C ALA A 201 -22.19 5.07 -17.82
N ARG A 202 -21.28 4.61 -18.65
CA ARG A 202 -19.85 4.67 -18.38
C ARG A 202 -19.30 6.09 -18.44
N GLY A 203 -19.78 6.90 -19.41
CA GLY A 203 -19.39 8.30 -19.58
C GLY A 203 -19.79 9.19 -18.41
N GLN A 204 -20.94 8.96 -17.78
CA GLN A 204 -21.47 9.72 -16.65
C GLN A 204 -21.03 9.11 -15.30
N GLY A 205 -20.96 7.78 -15.20
CA GLY A 205 -20.71 7.06 -13.95
C GLY A 205 -19.24 7.06 -13.50
N PHE A 206 -18.28 7.12 -14.44
CA PHE A 206 -16.86 7.14 -14.08
C PHE A 206 -16.28 8.56 -14.06
N GLY A 207 -15.53 8.86 -13.00
CA GLY A 207 -14.74 10.09 -12.89
C GLY A 207 -13.54 10.13 -13.85
N LYS A 208 -12.88 11.26 -13.93
CA LYS A 208 -11.77 11.51 -14.88
C LYS A 208 -10.60 10.53 -14.69
N GLU A 209 -10.20 10.26 -13.45
CA GLU A 209 -9.07 9.37 -13.15
C GLU A 209 -9.40 7.91 -13.47
N ALA A 210 -10.60 7.42 -13.11
CA ALA A 210 -11.04 6.07 -13.47
C ALA A 210 -11.03 5.88 -14.99
N LYS A 211 -11.56 6.84 -15.74
CA LYS A 211 -11.52 6.82 -17.22
C LYS A 211 -10.10 6.77 -17.77
N ARG A 212 -9.19 7.59 -17.22
CA ARG A 212 -7.78 7.60 -17.62
C ARG A 212 -7.16 6.20 -17.43
N ARG A 213 -7.32 5.58 -16.27
CA ARG A 213 -6.78 4.25 -15.97
C ARG A 213 -7.41 3.15 -16.84
N ILE A 214 -8.72 3.21 -17.09
CA ILE A 214 -9.40 2.28 -18.01
C ILE A 214 -8.80 2.40 -19.41
N MET A 215 -8.60 3.62 -19.91
CA MET A 215 -8.02 3.84 -21.26
C MET A 215 -6.58 3.33 -21.36
N ILE A 216 -5.73 3.64 -20.36
CA ILE A 216 -4.34 3.15 -20.29
C ILE A 216 -4.34 1.62 -20.24
N GLY A 217 -5.16 1.00 -19.40
CA GLY A 217 -5.25 -0.45 -19.28
C GLY A 217 -5.72 -1.12 -20.57
N THR A 218 -6.73 -0.57 -21.21
CA THR A 218 -7.22 -1.06 -22.50
C THR A 218 -6.13 -0.99 -23.58
N TYR A 219 -5.36 0.09 -23.63
CA TYR A 219 -4.24 0.24 -24.54
C TYR A 219 -3.15 -0.81 -24.26
N VAL A 220 -2.74 -0.96 -23.01
CA VAL A 220 -1.72 -1.93 -22.59
C VAL A 220 -2.09 -3.37 -22.92
N LEU A 221 -3.39 -3.71 -22.84
CA LEU A 221 -3.91 -5.06 -23.14
C LEU A 221 -4.24 -5.26 -24.61
N SER A 222 -4.17 -4.23 -25.46
CA SER A 222 -4.52 -4.36 -26.88
C SER A 222 -3.49 -5.15 -27.68
N SER A 223 -3.93 -5.69 -28.79
CA SER A 223 -3.07 -6.45 -29.72
C SER A 223 -1.86 -5.63 -30.16
N GLY A 224 -0.68 -6.22 -30.13
CA GLY A 224 0.60 -5.58 -30.45
C GLY A 224 1.28 -4.86 -29.27
N TYR A 225 0.55 -4.52 -28.20
CA TYR A 225 1.10 -3.87 -27.00
C TYR A 225 1.18 -4.79 -25.79
N TYR A 226 0.39 -5.84 -25.74
CA TYR A 226 0.35 -6.80 -24.62
C TYR A 226 1.73 -7.38 -24.29
N ASP A 227 2.45 -7.89 -25.28
CA ASP A 227 3.79 -8.46 -25.06
C ASP A 227 4.82 -7.38 -24.69
N ALA A 228 4.73 -6.21 -25.32
CA ALA A 228 5.68 -5.11 -25.11
C ALA A 228 5.55 -4.46 -23.73
N TYR A 229 4.35 -4.41 -23.17
CA TYR A 229 4.08 -3.74 -21.90
C TYR A 229 3.68 -4.71 -20.80
N TYR A 230 2.50 -5.36 -20.91
CA TYR A 230 1.96 -6.16 -19.81
C TYR A 230 2.83 -7.37 -19.47
N LYS A 231 3.19 -8.15 -20.45
CA LYS A 231 4.05 -9.34 -20.25
C LYS A 231 5.42 -8.97 -19.73
N LYS A 232 6.01 -7.88 -20.26
CA LYS A 232 7.28 -7.35 -19.76
C LYS A 232 7.17 -6.88 -18.31
N ALA A 233 6.10 -6.18 -17.94
CA ALA A 233 5.84 -5.78 -16.56
C ALA A 233 5.71 -6.99 -15.63
N GLN A 234 5.01 -8.05 -16.03
CA GLN A 234 4.91 -9.29 -15.26
C GLN A 234 6.28 -9.98 -15.10
N THR A 235 7.13 -9.94 -16.13
CA THR A 235 8.51 -10.46 -16.03
C THR A 235 9.33 -9.69 -14.99
N VAL A 236 9.24 -8.36 -14.99
CA VAL A 236 9.94 -7.52 -13.99
C VAL A 236 9.33 -7.73 -12.60
N ARG A 237 8.01 -7.89 -12.48
CA ARG A 237 7.36 -8.26 -11.21
C ARG A 237 7.92 -9.56 -10.64
N THR A 238 8.07 -10.58 -11.47
CA THR A 238 8.68 -11.86 -11.06
C THR A 238 10.12 -11.67 -10.55
N LYS A 239 10.90 -10.80 -11.22
CA LYS A 239 12.25 -10.46 -10.78
C LYS A 239 12.24 -9.78 -9.41
N LEU A 240 11.34 -8.82 -9.19
CA LEU A 240 11.16 -8.16 -7.88
C LEU A 240 10.81 -9.19 -6.79
N ILE A 241 9.88 -10.11 -7.07
CA ILE A 241 9.51 -11.19 -6.12
C ILE A 241 10.75 -12.01 -5.72
N ASN A 242 11.58 -12.38 -6.70
CA ASN A 242 12.79 -13.17 -6.43
C ASN A 242 13.81 -12.37 -5.60
N GLU A 243 14.04 -11.09 -5.92
CA GLU A 243 14.95 -10.21 -5.16
C GLU A 243 14.47 -10.06 -3.71
N PHE A 244 13.17 -9.86 -3.46
CA PHE A 244 12.63 -9.82 -2.10
C PHE A 244 12.80 -11.15 -1.36
N ASN A 245 12.52 -12.26 -2.01
CA ASN A 245 12.73 -13.61 -1.42
C ASN A 245 14.20 -13.86 -1.07
N ASP A 246 15.13 -13.38 -1.90
CA ASP A 246 16.58 -13.58 -1.64
C ASP A 246 17.09 -12.66 -0.53
N ILE A 247 16.56 -11.43 -0.42
CA ILE A 247 16.95 -10.52 0.66
C ILE A 247 16.39 -10.97 2.01
N PHE A 248 15.18 -11.53 2.05
CA PHE A 248 14.59 -12.08 3.28
C PHE A 248 15.27 -13.37 3.78
N LYS A 249 16.19 -13.98 3.03
CA LYS A 249 17.10 -15.01 3.55
C LYS A 249 18.26 -14.43 4.37
N GLN A 250 18.49 -13.11 4.28
CA GLN A 250 19.62 -12.41 4.89
C GLN A 250 19.19 -11.49 6.03
N VAL A 251 17.93 -11.03 6.03
CA VAL A 251 17.36 -10.13 7.05
C VAL A 251 15.96 -10.62 7.45
N ASP A 252 15.55 -10.33 8.67
CA ASP A 252 14.20 -10.67 9.17
C ASP A 252 13.15 -9.71 8.62
N PHE A 253 13.50 -8.41 8.54
CA PHE A 253 12.60 -7.35 8.11
C PHE A 253 13.31 -6.38 7.16
N LEU A 254 12.51 -5.69 6.33
CA LEU A 254 12.96 -4.55 5.54
C LEU A 254 12.38 -3.26 6.11
N LEU A 255 13.12 -2.16 5.96
CA LEU A 255 12.79 -0.85 6.48
C LEU A 255 13.02 0.24 5.43
N GLY A 256 12.14 1.23 5.42
CA GLY A 256 12.29 2.45 4.64
C GLY A 256 11.24 3.49 5.00
N PRO A 257 11.25 4.67 4.40
CA PRO A 257 10.16 5.62 4.50
C PRO A 257 8.92 5.11 3.76
N VAL A 258 7.74 5.60 4.17
CA VAL A 258 6.47 5.30 3.48
C VAL A 258 6.29 6.16 2.24
N ALA A 259 6.72 7.40 2.29
CA ALA A 259 6.60 8.37 1.20
C ALA A 259 7.86 9.24 1.11
N PRO A 260 8.18 9.79 -0.07
CA PRO A 260 9.37 10.63 -0.24
C PRO A 260 9.28 11.99 0.46
N THR A 261 8.08 12.44 0.80
CA THR A 261 7.81 13.73 1.46
C THR A 261 6.75 13.56 2.53
N THR A 262 6.60 14.56 3.41
CA THR A 262 5.41 14.73 4.25
C THR A 262 4.18 15.11 3.40
N ALA A 263 3.01 15.24 4.04
CA ALA A 263 1.77 15.63 3.37
C ALA A 263 1.93 16.96 2.62
N PHE A 264 1.58 16.96 1.34
CA PHE A 264 1.64 18.16 0.49
C PHE A 264 0.35 18.97 0.57
N LYS A 265 0.39 20.26 0.16
CA LYS A 265 -0.77 21.16 0.19
C LYS A 265 -1.87 20.69 -0.76
N ILE A 266 -3.12 20.90 -0.36
CA ILE A 266 -4.29 20.61 -1.20
C ILE A 266 -4.14 21.36 -2.54
N GLY A 267 -4.27 20.62 -3.64
CA GLY A 267 -4.16 21.17 -5.01
C GLY A 267 -2.74 21.24 -5.58
N ALA A 268 -1.68 21.07 -4.78
CA ALA A 268 -0.30 21.20 -5.25
C ALA A 268 0.03 20.32 -6.47
N ASN A 269 -0.43 19.08 -6.48
CA ASN A 269 -0.15 18.11 -7.54
C ASN A 269 -1.35 17.82 -8.46
N ALA A 270 -2.43 18.66 -8.39
CA ALA A 270 -3.68 18.41 -9.11
C ALA A 270 -3.52 18.39 -10.64
N ASN A 271 -2.56 19.13 -11.16
CA ASN A 271 -2.29 19.25 -12.60
C ASN A 271 -1.08 18.43 -13.07
N ASP A 272 -0.40 17.71 -12.17
CA ASP A 272 0.76 16.87 -12.49
C ASP A 272 0.52 15.44 -12.04
N PRO A 273 -0.04 14.58 -12.91
CA PRO A 273 -0.26 13.16 -12.58
C PRO A 273 1.02 12.40 -12.25
N LEU A 274 2.18 12.79 -12.81
CA LEU A 274 3.44 12.12 -12.57
C LEU A 274 3.93 12.38 -11.13
N GLN A 275 3.85 13.62 -10.65
CA GLN A 275 4.19 13.95 -9.26
C GLN A 275 3.27 13.23 -8.28
N MET A 276 1.98 13.11 -8.64
CA MET A 276 1.02 12.33 -7.84
C MET A 276 1.43 10.85 -7.77
N TYR A 277 1.85 10.26 -8.88
CA TYR A 277 2.29 8.86 -8.95
C TYR A 277 3.61 8.61 -8.21
N LEU A 278 4.52 9.58 -8.21
CA LEU A 278 5.78 9.48 -7.48
C LEU A 278 5.58 9.38 -5.95
N SER A 279 4.45 9.83 -5.42
CA SER A 279 4.13 9.65 -4.00
C SER A 279 4.00 8.18 -3.57
N ASP A 280 3.79 7.27 -4.52
CA ASP A 280 3.62 5.83 -4.27
C ASP A 280 4.93 5.03 -4.46
N VAL A 281 6.04 5.68 -4.84
CA VAL A 281 7.29 5.00 -5.24
C VAL A 281 7.84 4.05 -4.17
N MET A 282 7.60 4.35 -2.90
CA MET A 282 8.11 3.57 -1.76
C MET A 282 7.15 2.48 -1.27
N THR A 283 5.92 2.44 -1.80
CA THR A 283 4.89 1.51 -1.29
C THR A 283 4.50 0.44 -2.29
N VAL A 284 4.54 0.74 -3.60
CA VAL A 284 4.03 -0.17 -4.66
C VAL A 284 4.73 -1.53 -4.70
N ALA A 285 6.01 -1.61 -4.34
CA ALA A 285 6.75 -2.86 -4.40
C ALA A 285 6.17 -3.93 -3.47
N ALA A 286 5.76 -3.56 -2.25
CA ALA A 286 5.15 -4.49 -1.31
C ALA A 286 3.83 -5.10 -1.83
N ASN A 287 3.05 -4.35 -2.64
CA ASN A 287 1.86 -4.88 -3.31
C ASN A 287 2.22 -5.81 -4.48
N LEU A 288 3.19 -5.41 -5.32
CA LEU A 288 3.63 -6.23 -6.45
C LEU A 288 4.19 -7.58 -6.01
N VAL A 289 4.89 -7.60 -4.87
CA VAL A 289 5.48 -8.81 -4.28
C VAL A 289 4.50 -9.57 -3.40
N GLY A 290 3.48 -8.90 -2.85
CA GLY A 290 2.44 -9.51 -2.01
C GLY A 290 2.85 -9.70 -0.54
N VAL A 291 3.95 -9.09 -0.09
CA VAL A 291 4.44 -9.18 1.29
C VAL A 291 3.63 -8.30 2.25
N PRO A 292 3.53 -8.65 3.54
CA PRO A 292 2.92 -7.76 4.54
C PRO A 292 3.80 -6.54 4.77
N ALA A 293 3.15 -5.39 5.02
CA ALA A 293 3.82 -4.13 5.27
C ALA A 293 3.01 -3.25 6.23
N ILE A 294 3.69 -2.49 7.07
CA ILE A 294 3.07 -1.58 8.02
C ILE A 294 3.71 -0.21 7.95
N SER A 295 2.89 0.83 8.08
CA SER A 295 3.33 2.20 8.37
C SER A 295 3.09 2.49 9.84
N ILE A 296 4.13 2.91 10.54
CA ILE A 296 4.04 3.39 11.93
C ILE A 296 4.56 4.82 12.01
N PRO A 297 4.04 5.69 12.89
CA PRO A 297 4.59 7.02 13.11
C PRO A 297 6.05 6.94 13.60
N ALA A 298 6.95 7.67 12.95
CA ALA A 298 8.38 7.67 13.28
C ALA A 298 8.88 8.98 13.89
N GLY A 299 8.07 10.01 13.85
CA GLY A 299 8.36 11.36 14.28
C GLY A 299 7.77 12.39 13.35
N ASP A 300 8.23 13.62 13.46
CA ASP A 300 7.74 14.78 12.73
C ASP A 300 8.83 15.44 11.88
N SER A 301 8.40 16.05 10.78
CA SER A 301 9.17 17.04 10.03
C SER A 301 8.31 18.29 9.88
N ASP A 302 8.75 19.41 10.43
CA ASP A 302 7.99 20.69 10.47
C ASP A 302 6.55 20.56 11.01
N GLY A 303 6.35 19.74 12.05
CA GLY A 303 5.04 19.47 12.65
C GLY A 303 4.13 18.57 11.80
N LEU A 304 4.66 17.93 10.76
CA LEU A 304 3.96 17.00 9.90
C LEU A 304 4.48 15.57 10.12
N PRO A 305 3.60 14.58 10.26
CA PRO A 305 4.01 13.20 10.51
C PRO A 305 4.87 12.60 9.41
N VAL A 306 5.82 11.77 9.83
CA VAL A 306 6.64 10.91 8.96
C VAL A 306 6.38 9.46 9.35
N GLY A 307 6.01 8.63 8.37
CA GLY A 307 5.81 7.19 8.56
C GLY A 307 7.06 6.39 8.26
N LEU A 308 7.40 5.48 9.17
CA LEU A 308 8.36 4.39 8.94
C LEU A 308 7.62 3.19 8.37
N GLN A 309 8.11 2.65 7.26
CA GLN A 309 7.60 1.41 6.70
C GLN A 309 8.45 0.22 7.14
N LEU A 310 7.80 -0.81 7.66
CA LEU A 310 8.39 -2.13 7.90
C LEU A 310 7.72 -3.15 7.01
N MET A 311 8.49 -4.11 6.49
CA MET A 311 8.00 -5.22 5.66
C MET A 311 8.62 -6.54 6.14
N ALA A 312 7.89 -7.64 6.01
CA ALA A 312 8.34 -8.99 6.35
C ALA A 312 8.10 -9.96 5.19
N PRO A 313 8.65 -11.17 5.21
CA PRO A 313 8.32 -12.21 4.24
C PRO A 313 6.81 -12.47 4.17
N GLN A 314 6.34 -12.98 3.03
CA GLN A 314 4.93 -13.41 2.93
C GLN A 314 4.57 -14.39 4.05
N ARG A 315 3.41 -14.19 4.67
CA ARG A 315 2.87 -14.98 5.79
C ARG A 315 3.59 -14.80 7.13
N ALA A 316 4.54 -13.86 7.22
CA ALA A 316 5.16 -13.45 8.48
C ALA A 316 4.43 -12.24 9.12
N ASP A 317 3.11 -12.21 8.98
CA ASP A 317 2.27 -11.10 9.47
C ASP A 317 2.35 -10.95 10.99
N ARG A 318 2.34 -12.06 11.73
CA ARG A 318 2.47 -12.07 13.19
C ARG A 318 3.83 -11.51 13.63
N ASP A 319 4.91 -11.98 13.01
CA ASP A 319 6.27 -11.53 13.34
C ASP A 319 6.44 -10.05 13.02
N LEU A 320 5.86 -9.58 11.90
CA LEU A 320 5.88 -8.16 11.53
C LEU A 320 5.15 -7.29 12.56
N LEU A 321 3.96 -7.72 13.00
CA LEU A 321 3.18 -6.98 14.00
C LEU A 321 3.89 -6.96 15.36
N ALA A 322 4.46 -8.09 15.80
CA ALA A 322 5.23 -8.15 17.03
C ALA A 322 6.45 -7.20 16.98
N PHE A 323 7.23 -7.24 15.88
CA PHE A 323 8.37 -6.36 15.68
C PHE A 323 7.96 -4.88 15.59
N ALA A 324 6.88 -4.59 14.86
CA ALA A 324 6.36 -3.22 14.69
C ALA A 324 5.86 -2.65 16.02
N ASN A 325 5.19 -3.45 16.86
CA ASN A 325 4.69 -3.01 18.16
C ASN A 325 5.86 -2.60 19.12
N GLN A 326 6.92 -3.37 19.13
CA GLN A 326 8.12 -3.02 19.90
C GLN A 326 8.84 -1.81 19.30
N THR A 327 8.86 -1.70 17.97
CA THR A 327 9.44 -0.53 17.27
C THR A 327 8.64 0.74 17.58
N GLU A 328 7.30 0.67 17.54
CA GLU A 328 6.42 1.79 17.92
C GLU A 328 6.74 2.31 19.33
N ALA A 329 6.89 1.41 20.30
CA ALA A 329 7.26 1.75 21.68
C ALA A 329 8.66 2.40 21.80
N LEU A 330 9.61 2.06 20.93
CA LEU A 330 10.94 2.69 20.89
C LEU A 330 10.91 4.08 20.22
N LEU A 331 9.95 4.34 19.33
CA LEU A 331 9.84 5.59 18.59
C LEU A 331 9.01 6.65 19.34
N SER A 332 8.07 6.21 20.18
CA SER A 332 7.28 7.06 21.09
C SER A 332 8.18 7.65 22.18
#